data_344af66655803205f3a4a18aaf5a67a1
#
_entry.id   344af66655803205f3a4a18aaf5a67a1
#
_cell.length_a   1.000
_cell.length_b   1.000
_cell.length_c   1.000
_cell.angle_alpha   90.00
_cell.angle_beta   90.00
_cell.angle_gamma   90.00
#
_symmetry.space_group_name_H-M   'P 1'
#
loop_
_entity.id
_entity.type
_entity.pdbx_description
1 polymer ?
#
loop_
_entity_poly.entity_id
_entity_poly.type
_entity_poly.pdbx_seq_one_letter_code
_entity_poly.pdbx_strand_id
1 'polypeptide(L)'
;MTTTDLAATNNDRVAHEQLREAMETIEAYYRSRGIFADRFGFGQRPAIIVVDFANGWTDEAYAAGSRRLDEPVENTARLLAAGRDEGVPIVYTTSPWRPGTADQLFKSAADVSAGFRPWDERACQIDERLEPAVEDLV
;
A
#
# COMPACT_ATOMS: atom_id res chain seq x y z
N MET A 1 -16.64 27.43 -12.32
CA MET A 1 -16.33 27.07 -10.93
C MET A 1 -17.43 27.65 -10.08
N THR A 2 -18.28 26.83 -9.50
CA THR A 2 -19.45 27.27 -8.73
C THR A 2 -19.04 27.54 -7.28
N THR A 3 -19.83 28.32 -6.55
CA THR A 3 -19.61 28.62 -5.11
C THR A 3 -19.56 27.33 -4.27
N THR A 4 -20.22 26.27 -4.74
CA THR A 4 -20.24 24.94 -4.11
C THR A 4 -18.87 24.23 -4.26
N ASP A 5 -18.18 24.37 -5.39
CA ASP A 5 -16.86 23.77 -5.63
C ASP A 5 -15.78 24.42 -4.75
N LEU A 6 -15.89 25.72 -4.51
CA LEU A 6 -14.96 26.46 -3.64
C LEU A 6 -15.16 26.10 -2.15
N ALA A 7 -16.38 25.83 -1.72
CA ALA A 7 -16.66 25.42 -0.35
C ALA A 7 -16.18 23.99 -0.05
N ALA A 8 -16.34 23.06 -1.00
CA ALA A 8 -15.82 21.70 -0.89
C ALA A 8 -14.30 21.67 -0.78
N THR A 9 -13.60 22.41 -1.65
CA THR A 9 -12.12 22.50 -1.62
C THR A 9 -11.58 23.17 -0.36
N ASN A 10 -12.32 24.11 0.24
CA ASN A 10 -11.92 24.73 1.51
C ASN A 10 -12.10 23.79 2.69
N ASN A 11 -13.20 23.01 2.73
CA ASN A 11 -13.43 21.98 3.75
C ASN A 11 -12.37 20.88 3.68
N ASP A 12 -12.00 20.43 2.49
CA ASP A 12 -10.94 19.43 2.30
C ASP A 12 -9.59 19.95 2.82
N ARG A 13 -9.27 21.20 2.54
CA ARG A 13 -8.04 21.81 3.03
C ARG A 13 -8.00 21.90 4.57
N VAL A 14 -9.11 22.32 5.19
CA VAL A 14 -9.22 22.39 6.65
C VAL A 14 -9.13 21.00 7.27
N ALA A 15 -9.78 19.99 6.69
CA ALA A 15 -9.71 18.62 7.15
C ALA A 15 -8.28 18.06 7.06
N HIS A 16 -7.55 18.33 5.97
CA HIS A 16 -6.16 17.94 5.81
C HIS A 16 -5.25 18.62 6.84
N GLU A 17 -5.47 19.89 7.14
CA GLU A 17 -4.69 20.62 8.13
C GLU A 17 -4.93 20.08 9.54
N GLN A 18 -6.18 19.81 9.92
CA GLN A 18 -6.52 19.17 11.19
C GLN A 18 -5.93 17.77 11.32
N LEU A 19 -5.95 16.98 10.24
CA LEU A 19 -5.35 15.65 10.23
C LEU A 19 -3.82 15.74 10.42
N ARG A 20 -3.16 16.67 9.75
CA ARG A 20 -1.71 16.89 9.90
C ARG A 20 -1.36 17.29 11.34
N GLU A 21 -2.07 18.23 11.94
CA GLU A 21 -1.85 18.63 13.33
C GLU A 21 -2.08 17.48 14.32
N ALA A 22 -3.10 16.65 14.08
CA ALA A 22 -3.36 15.46 14.89
C ALA A 22 -2.20 14.46 14.77
N MET A 23 -1.67 14.21 13.56
CA MET A 23 -0.52 13.34 13.33
C MET A 23 0.74 13.87 14.02
N GLU A 24 1.04 15.17 13.89
CA GLU A 24 2.18 15.81 14.59
C GLU A 24 2.06 15.66 16.11
N THR A 25 0.85 15.78 16.65
CA THR A 25 0.59 15.59 18.08
C THR A 25 0.85 14.15 18.52
N ILE A 26 0.41 13.17 17.73
CA ILE A 26 0.64 11.74 17.98
C ILE A 26 2.14 11.43 17.91
N GLU A 27 2.84 11.92 16.89
CA GLU A 27 4.29 11.73 16.76
C GLU A 27 5.06 12.33 17.94
N ALA A 28 4.70 13.54 18.36
CA ALA A 28 5.30 14.18 19.53
C ALA A 28 5.07 13.37 20.82
N TYR A 29 3.85 12.82 20.99
CA TYR A 29 3.54 11.93 22.11
C TYR A 29 4.40 10.67 22.11
N TYR A 30 4.49 9.95 20.98
CA TYR A 30 5.33 8.75 20.87
C TYR A 30 6.82 9.06 21.10
N ARG A 31 7.30 10.15 20.50
CA ARG A 31 8.69 10.59 20.68
C ARG A 31 9.02 10.93 22.13
N SER A 32 8.12 11.61 22.84
CA SER A 32 8.30 11.93 24.25
C SER A 32 8.42 10.71 25.16
N ARG A 33 7.86 9.57 24.71
CA ARG A 33 7.93 8.27 25.41
C ARG A 33 9.06 7.36 24.93
N GLY A 34 9.90 7.82 24.02
CA GLY A 34 10.96 7.00 23.41
C GLY A 34 10.43 5.90 22.48
N ILE A 35 9.15 5.97 22.05
CA ILE A 35 8.57 5.00 21.13
C ILE A 35 8.83 5.49 19.70
N PHE A 36 9.44 4.62 18.87
CA PHE A 36 9.85 4.95 17.49
C PHE A 36 10.76 6.19 17.37
N ALA A 37 11.48 6.55 18.46
CA ALA A 37 12.26 7.78 18.52
C ALA A 37 13.60 7.68 17.78
N ASP A 38 14.17 6.49 17.71
CA ASP A 38 15.51 6.26 17.21
C ASP A 38 15.52 5.49 15.88
N ARG A 39 16.49 5.83 15.03
CA ARG A 39 16.80 5.06 13.83
C ARG A 39 17.83 4.00 14.18
N PHE A 40 17.52 2.73 13.95
CA PHE A 40 18.44 1.61 14.18
C PHE A 40 19.19 1.15 12.92
N GLY A 41 18.92 1.80 11.76
CA GLY A 41 19.57 1.47 10.48
C GLY A 41 19.15 0.12 9.91
N PHE A 42 19.86 -0.34 8.89
CA PHE A 42 19.53 -1.56 8.15
C PHE A 42 20.38 -2.78 8.53
N GLY A 43 21.34 -2.61 9.41
CA GLY A 43 22.30 -3.67 9.74
C GLY A 43 23.28 -3.94 8.58
N GLN A 44 23.95 -5.11 8.64
CA GLN A 44 24.97 -5.49 7.65
C GLN A 44 24.44 -6.38 6.51
N ARG A 45 23.31 -7.01 6.70
CA ARG A 45 22.65 -7.88 5.71
C ARG A 45 21.17 -7.51 5.65
N PRO A 46 20.81 -6.47 4.91
CA PRO A 46 19.42 -6.08 4.75
C PRO A 46 18.67 -7.06 3.86
N ALA A 47 17.33 -7.07 3.98
CA ALA A 47 16.41 -7.64 3.01
C ALA A 47 15.33 -6.60 2.70
N ILE A 48 14.74 -6.66 1.52
CA ILE A 48 13.60 -5.83 1.14
C ILE A 48 12.33 -6.68 1.29
N ILE A 49 11.39 -6.20 2.08
CA ILE A 49 10.07 -6.83 2.21
C ILE A 49 9.04 -5.88 1.61
N VAL A 50 8.38 -6.32 0.56
CA VAL A 50 7.31 -5.60 -0.14
C VAL A 50 5.97 -6.13 0.36
N VAL A 51 5.26 -5.31 1.12
CA VAL A 51 4.03 -5.72 1.81
C VAL A 51 2.80 -5.26 1.04
N ASP A 52 1.98 -6.24 0.61
CA ASP A 52 0.65 -6.02 0.02
C ASP A 52 0.61 -5.22 -1.29
N PHE A 53 1.69 -5.17 -2.06
CA PHE A 53 1.67 -4.60 -3.41
C PHE A 53 1.12 -5.61 -4.42
N ALA A 54 -0.10 -6.08 -4.17
CA ALA A 54 -0.84 -6.95 -5.06
C ALA A 54 -1.86 -6.15 -5.89
N ASN A 55 -2.24 -6.68 -7.06
CA ASN A 55 -3.16 -6.01 -7.99
C ASN A 55 -4.47 -5.57 -7.35
N GLY A 56 -4.98 -6.31 -6.34
CA GLY A 56 -6.20 -5.95 -5.62
C GLY A 56 -6.12 -4.61 -4.87
N TRP A 57 -4.91 -4.14 -4.57
CA TRP A 57 -4.66 -2.84 -3.95
C TRP A 57 -4.19 -1.78 -4.95
N THR A 58 -3.47 -2.18 -6.00
CA THR A 58 -2.79 -1.25 -6.92
C THR A 58 -3.56 -1.01 -8.22
N ASP A 59 -4.50 -1.89 -8.57
CA ASP A 59 -5.34 -1.75 -9.77
C ASP A 59 -6.73 -1.22 -9.40
N GLU A 60 -7.08 -0.02 -9.89
CA GLU A 60 -8.37 0.64 -9.63
C GLU A 60 -9.61 -0.13 -10.14
N ALA A 61 -9.42 -1.20 -10.90
CA ALA A 61 -10.51 -2.10 -11.27
C ALA A 61 -11.08 -2.87 -10.07
N TYR A 62 -10.33 -2.98 -8.96
CA TYR A 62 -10.78 -3.57 -7.71
C TYR A 62 -11.21 -2.48 -6.72
N ALA A 63 -12.16 -2.80 -5.83
CA ALA A 63 -12.73 -1.81 -4.90
C ALA A 63 -11.70 -1.17 -3.96
N ALA A 64 -10.69 -1.92 -3.54
CA ALA A 64 -9.62 -1.42 -2.69
C ALA A 64 -8.45 -0.83 -3.50
N GLY A 65 -8.47 -0.98 -4.82
CA GLY A 65 -7.42 -0.52 -5.72
C GLY A 65 -7.41 1.00 -5.86
N SER A 66 -6.22 1.58 -5.99
CA SER A 66 -6.09 3.03 -6.04
C SER A 66 -4.88 3.48 -6.83
N ARG A 67 -5.08 4.43 -7.77
CA ARG A 67 -3.99 5.14 -8.46
C ARG A 67 -3.09 5.97 -7.55
N ARG A 68 -3.51 6.21 -6.31
CA ARG A 68 -2.63 6.84 -5.31
C ARG A 68 -1.40 5.99 -5.00
N LEU A 69 -1.44 4.70 -5.37
CA LEU A 69 -0.32 3.78 -5.22
C LEU A 69 0.62 3.75 -6.44
N ASP A 70 0.31 4.46 -7.54
CA ASP A 70 1.17 4.46 -8.73
C ASP A 70 2.59 4.96 -8.42
N GLU A 71 2.72 6.12 -7.79
CA GLU A 71 4.01 6.66 -7.37
C GLU A 71 4.73 5.74 -6.35
N PRO A 72 4.09 5.23 -5.28
CA PRO A 72 4.67 4.21 -4.42
C PRO A 72 5.15 2.96 -5.17
N VAL A 73 4.38 2.44 -6.14
CA VAL A 73 4.77 1.28 -6.95
C VAL A 73 6.02 1.59 -7.77
N GLU A 74 6.06 2.72 -8.48
CA GLU A 74 7.23 3.15 -9.25
C GLU A 74 8.48 3.34 -8.40
N ASN A 75 8.32 3.94 -7.20
CA ASN A 75 9.42 4.12 -6.26
C ASN A 75 9.94 2.77 -5.74
N THR A 76 9.02 1.84 -5.46
CA THR A 76 9.35 0.48 -5.03
C THR A 76 10.06 -0.27 -6.14
N ALA A 77 9.61 -0.20 -7.39
CA ALA A 77 10.28 -0.83 -8.52
C ALA A 77 11.74 -0.37 -8.66
N ARG A 78 11.99 0.93 -8.48
CA ARG A 78 13.37 1.46 -8.50
C ARG A 78 14.22 0.94 -7.33
N LEU A 79 13.63 0.82 -6.14
CA LEU A 79 14.30 0.24 -4.97
C LEU A 79 14.64 -1.23 -5.21
N LEU A 80 13.72 -2.00 -5.80
CA LEU A 80 13.92 -3.41 -6.08
C LEU A 80 15.02 -3.63 -7.12
N ALA A 81 15.06 -2.81 -8.17
CA ALA A 81 16.14 -2.86 -9.17
C ALA A 81 17.51 -2.65 -8.49
N ALA A 82 17.64 -1.60 -7.68
CA ALA A 82 18.87 -1.35 -6.93
C ALA A 82 19.21 -2.48 -5.93
N GLY A 83 18.19 -3.05 -5.27
CA GLY A 83 18.38 -4.19 -4.39
C GLY A 83 18.90 -5.44 -5.11
N ARG A 84 18.37 -5.74 -6.29
CA ARG A 84 18.84 -6.86 -7.11
C ARG A 84 20.29 -6.66 -7.59
N ASP A 85 20.63 -5.45 -8.01
CA ASP A 85 22.01 -5.11 -8.41
C ASP A 85 23.02 -5.34 -7.27
N GLU A 86 22.60 -5.16 -6.04
CA GLU A 86 23.41 -5.37 -4.82
C GLU A 86 23.23 -6.76 -4.20
N GLY A 87 22.45 -7.65 -4.83
CA GLY A 87 22.19 -9.00 -4.32
C GLY A 87 21.40 -9.04 -3.00
N VAL A 88 20.57 -8.02 -2.73
CA VAL A 88 19.74 -7.97 -1.55
C VAL A 88 18.53 -8.89 -1.73
N PRO A 89 18.25 -9.82 -0.78
CA PRO A 89 17.07 -10.66 -0.85
C PRO A 89 15.78 -9.84 -0.87
N ILE A 90 14.85 -10.25 -1.74
CA ILE A 90 13.54 -9.62 -1.90
C ILE A 90 12.46 -10.62 -1.48
N VAL A 91 11.52 -10.16 -0.67
CA VAL A 91 10.37 -10.93 -0.20
C VAL A 91 9.10 -10.13 -0.46
N TYR A 92 8.12 -10.75 -1.07
CA TYR A 92 6.78 -10.18 -1.22
C TYR A 92 5.80 -10.84 -0.25
N THR A 93 4.81 -10.08 0.18
CA THR A 93 3.65 -10.63 0.86
C THR A 93 2.39 -10.35 0.05
N THR A 94 1.48 -11.31 0.03
CA THR A 94 0.18 -11.18 -0.61
C THR A 94 -0.85 -12.04 0.11
N SER A 95 -2.13 -11.81 -0.16
CA SER A 95 -3.21 -12.67 0.32
C SER A 95 -3.33 -13.89 -0.60
N PRO A 96 -3.33 -15.13 -0.06
CA PRO A 96 -3.50 -16.31 -0.91
C PRO A 96 -4.91 -16.33 -1.50
N TRP A 97 -5.01 -16.62 -2.79
CA TRP A 97 -6.29 -16.87 -3.41
C TRP A 97 -6.71 -18.33 -3.21
N ARG A 98 -7.92 -18.55 -2.67
CA ARG A 98 -8.50 -19.87 -2.46
C ARG A 98 -9.95 -19.88 -2.92
N PRO A 99 -10.28 -20.56 -4.05
CA PRO A 99 -11.64 -20.60 -4.53
C PRO A 99 -12.58 -21.24 -3.49
N GLY A 100 -13.72 -20.56 -3.26
CA GLY A 100 -14.78 -21.08 -2.39
C GLY A 100 -14.48 -21.05 -0.88
N THR A 101 -13.47 -20.31 -0.43
CA THR A 101 -13.18 -20.14 0.99
C THR A 101 -13.89 -18.93 1.60
N ALA A 102 -14.24 -19.02 2.88
CA ALA A 102 -14.93 -17.97 3.62
C ALA A 102 -14.11 -16.68 3.76
N ASP A 103 -12.81 -16.76 3.64
CA ASP A 103 -11.88 -15.61 3.73
C ASP A 103 -12.12 -14.60 2.60
N GLN A 104 -12.62 -15.06 1.45
CA GLN A 104 -12.95 -14.18 0.32
C GLN A 104 -14.23 -13.39 0.55
N LEU A 105 -15.14 -13.88 1.38
CA LEU A 105 -16.40 -13.21 1.67
C LEU A 105 -16.19 -11.85 2.34
N PHE A 106 -15.15 -11.70 3.14
CA PHE A 106 -14.86 -10.45 3.85
C PHE A 106 -14.44 -9.32 2.90
N LYS A 107 -13.67 -9.65 1.86
CA LYS A 107 -13.16 -8.66 0.90
C LYS A 107 -14.06 -8.45 -0.33
N SER A 108 -15.01 -9.36 -0.60
CA SER A 108 -15.77 -9.35 -1.83
C SER A 108 -17.26 -8.98 -1.70
N ALA A 109 -17.89 -9.22 -0.55
CA ALA A 109 -19.34 -9.06 -0.44
C ALA A 109 -19.82 -7.58 -0.52
N ALA A 110 -19.05 -6.64 0.07
CA ALA A 110 -19.33 -5.21 -0.03
C ALA A 110 -18.98 -4.66 -1.42
N ASP A 111 -17.95 -5.18 -2.04
CA ASP A 111 -17.38 -4.70 -3.30
C ASP A 111 -18.25 -5.05 -4.49
N VAL A 112 -18.83 -6.24 -4.50
CA VAL A 112 -19.78 -6.67 -5.54
C VAL A 112 -21.04 -5.80 -5.57
N SER A 113 -21.54 -5.40 -4.39
CA SER A 113 -22.70 -4.51 -4.28
C SER A 113 -22.42 -3.08 -4.76
N ALA A 114 -21.17 -2.66 -4.74
CA ALA A 114 -20.70 -1.37 -5.25
C ALA A 114 -20.36 -1.39 -6.75
N GLY A 115 -20.47 -2.55 -7.43
CA GLY A 115 -20.19 -2.71 -8.85
C GLY A 115 -18.71 -2.87 -9.19
N PHE A 116 -17.84 -3.05 -8.19
CA PHE A 116 -16.44 -3.32 -8.41
C PHE A 116 -16.16 -4.81 -8.63
N ARG A 117 -15.03 -5.09 -9.26
CA ARG A 117 -14.57 -6.46 -9.46
C ARG A 117 -14.20 -7.08 -8.11
N PRO A 118 -14.74 -8.26 -7.77
CA PRO A 118 -14.32 -9.00 -6.58
C PRO A 118 -12.86 -9.47 -6.73
N TRP A 119 -12.19 -9.69 -5.62
CA TRP A 119 -10.85 -10.29 -5.63
C TRP A 119 -10.90 -11.68 -6.22
N ASP A 120 -10.02 -11.92 -7.14
CA ASP A 120 -9.78 -13.19 -7.83
C ASP A 120 -8.29 -13.55 -7.73
N GLU A 121 -7.86 -14.57 -8.44
CA GLU A 121 -6.46 -15.00 -8.47
C GLU A 121 -5.54 -13.84 -8.88
N ARG A 122 -5.92 -13.04 -9.89
CA ARG A 122 -5.13 -11.89 -10.34
C ARG A 122 -5.02 -10.80 -9.26
N ALA A 123 -6.07 -10.58 -8.48
CA ALA A 123 -6.02 -9.60 -7.38
C ALA A 123 -4.94 -9.94 -6.35
N CYS A 124 -4.68 -11.23 -6.14
CA CYS A 124 -3.69 -11.72 -5.19
C CYS A 124 -2.27 -11.81 -5.77
N GLN A 125 -2.11 -11.62 -7.09
CA GLN A 125 -0.77 -11.58 -7.72
C GLN A 125 -0.09 -10.25 -7.43
N ILE A 126 1.22 -10.30 -7.24
CA ILE A 126 2.06 -9.10 -7.09
C ILE A 126 1.91 -8.23 -8.34
N ASP A 127 1.87 -6.94 -8.16
CA ASP A 127 1.79 -5.96 -9.24
C ASP A 127 2.96 -6.17 -10.22
N GLU A 128 2.63 -6.40 -11.47
CA GLU A 128 3.61 -6.71 -12.53
C GLU A 128 4.63 -5.59 -12.76
N ARG A 129 4.31 -4.35 -12.39
CA ARG A 129 5.23 -3.20 -12.45
C ARG A 129 6.43 -3.33 -11.51
N LEU A 130 6.35 -4.21 -10.52
CA LEU A 130 7.44 -4.53 -9.60
C LEU A 130 8.39 -5.61 -10.15
N GLU A 131 8.05 -6.18 -11.31
CA GLU A 131 8.87 -7.19 -12.01
C GLU A 131 9.33 -8.33 -11.06
N PRO A 132 8.40 -9.05 -10.40
CA PRO A 132 8.80 -10.10 -9.47
C PRO A 132 9.59 -11.18 -10.22
N ALA A 133 10.78 -11.50 -9.72
CA ALA A 133 11.67 -12.47 -10.30
C ALA A 133 11.46 -13.87 -9.71
N VAL A 134 11.94 -14.91 -10.40
CA VAL A 134 11.77 -16.31 -9.96
C VAL A 134 12.51 -16.59 -8.65
N GLU A 135 13.60 -15.88 -8.40
CA GLU A 135 14.41 -15.97 -7.18
C GLU A 135 13.83 -15.21 -6.00
N ASP A 136 12.85 -14.33 -6.23
CA ASP A 136 12.17 -13.61 -5.16
C ASP A 136 11.24 -14.56 -4.39
N LEU A 137 11.10 -14.36 -3.09
CA LEU A 137 10.19 -15.13 -2.25
C LEU A 137 8.79 -14.48 -2.24
N VAL A 138 7.75 -15.29 -2.38
CA VAL A 138 6.35 -14.82 -2.31
C VAL A 138 5.58 -15.65 -1.28
#